data_ed76f524bca8be9aaf018be69053b612
#
_entry.id   ed76f524bca8be9aaf018be69053b612
#
_cell.length_a   1.000
_cell.length_b   1.000
_cell.length_c   1.000
_cell.angle_alpha   90.00
_cell.angle_beta   90.00
_cell.angle_gamma   90.00
#
_symmetry.space_group_name_H-M   'P 1'
#
loop_
_entity.id
_entity.type
_entity.pdbx_description
1 polymer ?
#
loop_
_entity_poly.entity_id
_entity_poly.type
_entity_poly.pdbx_seq_one_letter_code
_entity_poly.pdbx_strand_id
1 'polypeptide(L)'
;MLCRCVLASLFTRTERIYLSMYIFFMSLGCDKNLVDSEEMLGALVSRGFEVTDDESQAEVIVVNTCCFIHDAKEESIQAILDMANYKTEGNLKALIVTGCLAQRYKEEITKEIPEVDAVLGTNSQAALLDAVDEALKGKVSHVFTPLEGIPQVPGKRMITTGGFYEYLKIAEG
;
A
#
# COMPACT_ATOMS: atom_id res chain seq x y z
N MET A 1 16.02 31.02 6.57
CA MET A 1 16.59 29.69 6.90
C MET A 1 16.24 29.24 8.31
N LEU A 2 15.11 29.65 8.89
CA LEU A 2 14.71 29.42 10.29
C LEU A 2 13.37 28.67 10.45
N CYS A 3 12.76 28.19 9.36
CA CYS A 3 11.41 27.59 9.42
C CYS A 3 11.38 26.05 9.57
N ARG A 4 12.51 25.37 9.37
CA ARG A 4 12.56 23.88 9.45
C ARG A 4 12.68 23.32 10.87
N CYS A 5 13.21 24.08 11.81
CA CYS A 5 13.43 23.60 13.20
C CYS A 5 12.20 23.67 14.10
N VAL A 6 11.22 24.53 13.81
CA VAL A 6 10.06 24.73 14.70
C VAL A 6 8.97 23.67 14.45
N LEU A 7 8.85 23.17 13.20
CA LEU A 7 7.88 22.11 12.88
C LEU A 7 8.30 20.73 13.44
N ALA A 8 9.60 20.49 13.63
CA ALA A 8 10.11 19.21 14.12
C ALA A 8 9.77 18.91 15.60
N SER A 9 9.33 19.90 16.37
CA SER A 9 8.98 19.71 17.79
C SER A 9 7.51 19.36 18.03
N LEU A 10 6.66 19.44 17.01
CA LEU A 10 5.21 19.19 17.11
C LEU A 10 4.81 17.76 16.74
N PHE A 11 5.73 16.96 16.17
CA PHE A 11 5.44 15.59 15.76
C PHE A 11 5.97 14.56 16.77
N THR A 12 5.21 13.48 16.97
CA THR A 12 5.66 12.34 17.78
C THR A 12 6.90 11.69 17.15
N ARG A 13 7.67 10.93 17.93
CA ARG A 13 8.90 10.26 17.45
C ARG A 13 8.63 9.34 16.25
N THR A 14 7.44 8.77 16.17
CA THR A 14 6.99 7.88 15.09
C THR A 14 6.70 8.67 13.79
N GLU A 15 6.03 9.81 13.90
CA GLU A 15 5.75 10.68 12.75
C GLU A 15 7.02 11.27 12.12
N ARG A 16 8.09 11.46 12.88
CA ARG A 16 9.39 11.95 12.36
C ARG A 16 10.12 10.93 11.48
N ILE A 17 9.85 9.64 11.65
CA ILE A 17 10.53 8.59 10.88
C ILE A 17 10.05 8.60 9.42
N TYR A 18 8.80 9.00 9.16
CA TYR A 18 8.18 8.99 7.84
C TYR A 18 8.35 10.28 7.03
N LEU A 19 8.74 11.39 7.68
CA LEU A 19 8.87 12.74 7.07
C LEU A 19 9.88 12.86 5.91
N SER A 20 10.45 11.76 5.42
CA SER A 20 11.38 11.71 4.29
C SER A 20 11.38 10.35 3.60
N MET A 21 10.41 9.48 3.87
CA MET A 21 10.34 8.17 3.22
C MET A 21 9.46 8.23 1.99
N TYR A 22 10.00 7.79 0.86
CA TYR A 22 9.27 7.70 -0.38
C TYR A 22 8.44 6.42 -0.45
N ILE A 23 7.20 6.57 -0.91
CA ILE A 23 6.31 5.46 -1.19
C ILE A 23 5.94 5.42 -2.67
N PHE A 24 6.04 4.25 -3.27
CA PHE A 24 5.47 3.95 -4.58
C PHE A 24 4.20 3.11 -4.39
N PHE A 25 3.13 3.50 -5.06
CA PHE A 25 1.85 2.82 -4.95
C PHE A 25 1.37 2.36 -6.32
N MET A 26 1.31 1.05 -6.53
CA MET A 26 0.80 0.44 -7.75
C MET A 26 -0.63 -0.06 -7.54
N SER A 27 -1.57 0.45 -8.34
CA SER A 27 -2.97 0.03 -8.34
C SER A 27 -3.29 -0.73 -9.62
N LEU A 28 -3.62 -2.00 -9.48
CA LEU A 28 -3.99 -2.87 -10.58
C LEU A 28 -5.49 -3.24 -10.49
N GLY A 29 -6.14 -3.38 -11.65
CA GLY A 29 -7.48 -3.93 -11.74
C GLY A 29 -8.60 -2.91 -11.93
N CYS A 30 -9.69 -3.05 -11.18
CA CYS A 30 -10.97 -2.37 -11.44
C CYS A 30 -11.12 -1.06 -10.63
N ASP A 31 -12.21 -0.32 -10.92
CA ASP A 31 -12.55 0.93 -10.23
C ASP A 31 -12.72 0.77 -8.71
N LYS A 32 -13.11 -0.40 -8.22
CA LYS A 32 -13.16 -0.68 -6.77
C LYS A 32 -11.75 -0.69 -6.16
N ASN A 33 -10.80 -1.34 -6.83
CA ASN A 33 -9.40 -1.31 -6.41
C ASN A 33 -8.83 0.11 -6.44
N LEU A 34 -9.25 0.94 -7.40
CA LEU A 34 -8.83 2.33 -7.47
C LEU A 34 -9.30 3.11 -6.24
N VAL A 35 -10.57 2.96 -5.83
CA VAL A 35 -11.09 3.61 -4.62
C VAL A 35 -10.29 3.20 -3.40
N ASP A 36 -10.06 1.90 -3.22
CA ASP A 36 -9.27 1.37 -2.12
C ASP A 36 -7.83 1.90 -2.13
N SER A 37 -7.23 2.01 -3.32
CA SER A 37 -5.88 2.56 -3.50
C SER A 37 -5.80 4.02 -3.09
N GLU A 38 -6.78 4.83 -3.49
CA GLU A 38 -6.85 6.26 -3.16
C GLU A 38 -7.08 6.51 -1.66
N GLU A 39 -7.85 5.64 -0.99
CA GLU A 39 -8.03 5.68 0.46
C GLU A 39 -6.73 5.31 1.18
N MET A 40 -6.09 4.21 0.79
CA MET A 40 -4.81 3.76 1.35
C MET A 40 -3.69 4.78 1.12
N LEU A 41 -3.61 5.34 -0.08
CA LEU A 41 -2.63 6.38 -0.42
C LEU A 41 -2.84 7.64 0.43
N GLY A 42 -4.09 8.06 0.60
CA GLY A 42 -4.45 9.18 1.46
C GLY A 42 -4.05 8.97 2.93
N ALA A 43 -4.21 7.74 3.44
CA ALA A 43 -3.77 7.38 4.80
C ALA A 43 -2.24 7.45 4.95
N LEU A 44 -1.50 6.94 3.97
CA LEU A 44 -0.03 6.97 3.96
C LEU A 44 0.52 8.40 3.90
N VAL A 45 -0.03 9.24 3.00
CA VAL A 45 0.33 10.68 2.92
C VAL A 45 0.00 11.40 4.21
N SER A 46 -1.15 11.12 4.83
CA SER A 46 -1.53 11.69 6.12
C SER A 46 -0.57 11.29 7.26
N ARG A 47 0.09 10.14 7.13
CA ARG A 47 1.12 9.65 8.06
C ARG A 47 2.48 10.32 7.85
N GLY A 48 2.69 10.99 6.71
CA GLY A 48 3.91 11.73 6.39
C GLY A 48 4.81 11.09 5.33
N PHE A 49 4.34 10.05 4.63
CA PHE A 49 5.05 9.52 3.47
C PHE A 49 4.97 10.48 2.29
N GLU A 50 6.04 10.54 1.51
CA GLU A 50 6.09 11.28 0.24
C GLU A 50 5.87 10.31 -0.93
N VAL A 51 4.90 10.61 -1.79
CA VAL A 51 4.61 9.76 -2.97
C VAL A 51 5.63 10.02 -4.06
N THR A 52 6.16 8.95 -4.65
CA THR A 52 7.03 9.01 -5.82
C THR A 52 6.42 8.20 -6.98
N ASP A 53 6.74 8.60 -8.20
CA ASP A 53 6.46 7.86 -9.44
C ASP A 53 7.67 7.04 -9.92
N ASP A 54 8.78 7.09 -9.18
CA ASP A 54 10.00 6.33 -9.43
C ASP A 54 10.14 5.21 -8.38
N GLU A 55 9.86 3.99 -8.79
CA GLU A 55 9.93 2.80 -7.94
C GLU A 55 11.32 2.55 -7.36
N SER A 56 12.37 2.97 -8.07
CA SER A 56 13.76 2.78 -7.62
C SER A 56 14.13 3.64 -6.41
N GLN A 57 13.42 4.74 -6.20
CA GLN A 57 13.60 5.64 -5.06
C GLN A 57 12.74 5.24 -3.86
N ALA A 58 11.73 4.39 -4.07
CA ALA A 58 10.78 4.03 -3.04
C ALA A 58 11.43 3.20 -1.92
N GLU A 59 11.14 3.56 -0.68
CA GLU A 59 11.51 2.78 0.51
C GLU A 59 10.36 1.86 0.95
N VAL A 60 9.14 2.20 0.55
CA VAL A 60 7.94 1.37 0.74
C VAL A 60 7.24 1.23 -0.60
N ILE A 61 6.89 0.01 -0.99
CA ILE A 61 6.08 -0.25 -2.18
C ILE A 61 4.81 -0.97 -1.75
N VAL A 62 3.67 -0.47 -2.21
CA VAL A 62 2.35 -1.12 -2.03
C VAL A 62 1.81 -1.51 -3.40
N VAL A 63 1.50 -2.80 -3.57
CA VAL A 63 0.88 -3.33 -4.78
C VAL A 63 -0.54 -3.76 -4.46
N ASN A 64 -1.53 -3.01 -4.94
CA ASN A 64 -2.94 -3.38 -4.86
C ASN A 64 -3.30 -4.23 -6.08
N THR A 65 -3.56 -5.51 -5.87
CA THR A 65 -3.59 -6.56 -6.87
C THR A 65 -5.00 -6.93 -7.32
N CYS A 66 -5.10 -7.46 -8.54
CA CYS A 66 -6.33 -7.99 -9.10
C CYS A 66 -6.19 -9.49 -9.43
N CYS A 67 -7.31 -10.22 -9.40
CA CYS A 67 -7.36 -11.62 -9.87
C CYS A 67 -8.71 -11.98 -10.53
N PHE A 68 -9.41 -10.98 -11.07
CA PHE A 68 -10.74 -11.18 -11.63
C PHE A 68 -10.71 -12.02 -12.92
N ILE A 69 -9.74 -11.74 -13.79
CA ILE A 69 -9.48 -12.53 -15.00
C ILE A 69 -8.06 -13.08 -14.96
N HIS A 70 -7.76 -14.07 -15.81
CA HIS A 70 -6.44 -14.72 -15.83
C HIS A 70 -5.31 -13.72 -16.10
N ASP A 71 -5.48 -12.86 -17.10
CA ASP A 71 -4.49 -11.87 -17.49
C ASP A 71 -4.18 -10.89 -16.35
N ALA A 72 -5.21 -10.42 -15.64
CA ALA A 72 -5.03 -9.54 -14.48
C ALA A 72 -4.32 -10.24 -13.30
N LYS A 73 -4.50 -11.57 -13.17
CA LYS A 73 -3.76 -12.37 -12.19
C LYS A 73 -2.29 -12.46 -12.57
N GLU A 74 -1.98 -12.76 -13.84
CA GLU A 74 -0.60 -12.84 -14.33
C GLU A 74 0.11 -11.48 -14.20
N GLU A 75 -0.55 -10.40 -14.62
CA GLU A 75 -0.07 -9.03 -14.45
C GLU A 75 0.25 -8.71 -12.98
N SER A 76 -0.65 -9.08 -12.06
CA SER A 76 -0.45 -8.84 -10.63
C SER A 76 0.73 -9.63 -10.07
N ILE A 77 0.89 -10.89 -10.47
CA ILE A 77 2.04 -11.71 -10.05
C ILE A 77 3.34 -11.12 -10.58
N GLN A 78 3.38 -10.77 -11.87
CA GLN A 78 4.56 -10.17 -12.48
C GLN A 78 4.93 -8.84 -11.81
N ALA A 79 3.94 -7.98 -11.53
CA ALA A 79 4.17 -6.73 -10.83
C ALA A 79 4.77 -6.93 -9.43
N ILE A 80 4.30 -7.93 -8.67
CA ILE A 80 4.89 -8.25 -7.36
C ILE A 80 6.36 -8.67 -7.51
N LEU A 81 6.65 -9.54 -8.48
CA LEU A 81 8.02 -10.04 -8.72
C LEU A 81 8.96 -8.91 -9.16
N ASP A 82 8.49 -8.01 -10.05
CA ASP A 82 9.27 -6.87 -10.51
C ASP A 82 9.57 -5.91 -9.33
N MET A 83 8.58 -5.62 -8.48
CA MET A 83 8.78 -4.78 -7.30
C MET A 83 9.68 -5.45 -6.25
N ALA A 84 9.65 -6.78 -6.12
CA ALA A 84 10.51 -7.52 -5.21
C ALA A 84 12.00 -7.36 -5.53
N ASN A 85 12.36 -7.16 -6.82
CA ASN A 85 13.75 -6.94 -7.22
C ASN A 85 14.37 -5.70 -6.56
N TYR A 86 13.57 -4.67 -6.26
CA TYR A 86 14.05 -3.45 -5.59
C TYR A 86 14.50 -3.68 -4.14
N LYS A 87 14.24 -4.85 -3.55
CA LYS A 87 14.85 -5.26 -2.26
C LYS A 87 16.37 -5.41 -2.36
N THR A 88 16.88 -5.78 -3.55
CA THR A 88 18.31 -6.00 -3.80
C THR A 88 18.93 -4.93 -4.69
N GLU A 89 18.15 -4.36 -5.61
CA GLU A 89 18.62 -3.42 -6.63
C GLU A 89 18.32 -1.96 -6.30
N GLY A 90 17.42 -1.71 -5.33
CA GLY A 90 16.92 -0.39 -4.96
C GLY A 90 17.02 -0.07 -3.47
N ASN A 91 16.15 0.83 -3.03
CA ASN A 91 16.07 1.29 -1.65
C ASN A 91 14.91 0.66 -0.86
N LEU A 92 14.22 -0.32 -1.43
CA LEU A 92 13.00 -0.90 -0.88
C LEU A 92 13.25 -1.56 0.47
N LYS A 93 12.57 -1.08 1.50
CA LYS A 93 12.59 -1.61 2.87
C LYS A 93 11.37 -2.48 3.16
N ALA A 94 10.19 -2.10 2.62
CA ALA A 94 8.95 -2.82 2.83
C ALA A 94 8.16 -3.00 1.54
N LEU A 95 7.83 -4.25 1.19
CA LEU A 95 6.94 -4.62 0.09
C LEU A 95 5.62 -5.13 0.67
N ILE A 96 4.55 -4.42 0.39
CA ILE A 96 3.20 -4.73 0.86
C ILE A 96 2.34 -5.16 -0.33
N VAL A 97 1.68 -6.29 -0.23
CA VAL A 97 0.74 -6.78 -1.25
C VAL A 97 -0.67 -6.80 -0.68
N THR A 98 -1.61 -6.23 -1.40
CA THR A 98 -3.02 -6.17 -1.00
C THR A 98 -3.95 -6.45 -2.19
N GLY A 99 -5.26 -6.47 -1.95
CA GLY A 99 -6.28 -6.61 -2.98
C GLY A 99 -6.76 -8.04 -3.21
N CYS A 100 -7.42 -8.25 -4.35
CA CYS A 100 -8.14 -9.50 -4.63
C CYS A 100 -7.22 -10.73 -4.76
N LEU A 101 -6.02 -10.57 -5.36
CA LEU A 101 -5.05 -11.66 -5.44
C LEU A 101 -4.53 -12.02 -4.05
N ALA A 102 -4.17 -11.02 -3.25
CA ALA A 102 -3.72 -11.20 -1.88
C ALA A 102 -4.77 -11.92 -1.02
N GLN A 103 -6.03 -11.54 -1.13
CA GLN A 103 -7.15 -12.19 -0.43
C GLN A 103 -7.28 -13.67 -0.80
N ARG A 104 -7.11 -14.01 -2.07
CA ARG A 104 -7.38 -15.34 -2.60
C ARG A 104 -6.20 -16.30 -2.49
N TYR A 105 -4.97 -15.80 -2.64
CA TYR A 105 -3.74 -16.58 -2.75
C TYR A 105 -2.69 -16.22 -1.68
N LYS A 106 -3.17 -15.87 -0.49
CA LYS A 106 -2.33 -15.40 0.63
C LYS A 106 -1.19 -16.34 1.00
N GLU A 107 -1.48 -17.65 1.03
CA GLU A 107 -0.51 -18.68 1.42
C GLU A 107 0.55 -18.90 0.35
N GLU A 108 0.13 -18.88 -0.92
CA GLU A 108 1.00 -19.01 -2.07
C GLU A 108 1.94 -17.81 -2.19
N ILE A 109 1.42 -16.58 -2.05
CA ILE A 109 2.24 -15.36 -2.10
C ILE A 109 3.30 -15.40 -1.01
N THR A 110 2.91 -15.70 0.22
CA THR A 110 3.84 -15.75 1.35
C THR A 110 4.92 -16.82 1.18
N LYS A 111 4.57 -17.96 0.58
CA LYS A 111 5.49 -19.09 0.42
C LYS A 111 6.42 -18.92 -0.77
N GLU A 112 5.89 -18.42 -1.90
CA GLU A 112 6.61 -18.40 -3.16
C GLU A 112 7.37 -17.08 -3.38
N ILE A 113 6.99 -15.99 -2.66
CA ILE A 113 7.62 -14.66 -2.78
C ILE A 113 8.02 -14.17 -1.37
N PRO A 114 9.13 -14.67 -0.81
CA PRO A 114 9.56 -14.35 0.55
C PRO A 114 9.99 -12.88 0.74
N GLU A 115 10.16 -12.12 -0.35
CA GLU A 115 10.46 -10.68 -0.33
C GLU A 115 9.26 -9.83 0.10
N VAL A 116 8.04 -10.40 0.08
CA VAL A 116 6.83 -9.71 0.53
C VAL A 116 6.80 -9.66 2.06
N ASP A 117 6.83 -8.47 2.63
CA ASP A 117 6.84 -8.26 4.08
C ASP A 117 5.44 -8.28 4.69
N ALA A 118 4.42 -7.86 3.93
CA ALA A 118 3.05 -7.93 4.42
C ALA A 118 2.04 -8.27 3.32
N VAL A 119 1.05 -9.10 3.68
CA VAL A 119 -0.07 -9.46 2.81
C VAL A 119 -1.37 -9.06 3.50
N LEU A 120 -2.15 -8.21 2.83
CA LEU A 120 -3.40 -7.66 3.33
C LEU A 120 -4.58 -8.12 2.45
N GLY A 121 -5.67 -8.56 3.09
CA GLY A 121 -6.91 -8.86 2.37
C GLY A 121 -7.62 -7.61 1.85
N THR A 122 -8.61 -7.81 0.97
CA THR A 122 -9.40 -6.72 0.35
C THR A 122 -10.16 -5.84 1.36
N ASN A 123 -10.47 -6.36 2.54
CA ASN A 123 -11.18 -5.63 3.60
C ASN A 123 -10.25 -5.22 4.76
N SER A 124 -8.93 -5.26 4.52
CA SER A 124 -7.92 -5.02 5.55
C SER A 124 -7.15 -3.70 5.34
N GLN A 125 -7.66 -2.80 4.50
CA GLN A 125 -7.01 -1.52 4.17
C GLN A 125 -6.74 -0.67 5.42
N ALA A 126 -7.62 -0.73 6.43
CA ALA A 126 -7.42 -0.01 7.70
C ALA A 126 -6.16 -0.45 8.46
N ALA A 127 -5.68 -1.68 8.22
CA ALA A 127 -4.47 -2.22 8.84
C ALA A 127 -3.18 -1.87 8.08
N LEU A 128 -3.27 -1.14 6.96
CA LEU A 128 -2.12 -0.85 6.11
C LEU A 128 -1.00 -0.11 6.87
N LEU A 129 -1.34 0.90 7.64
CA LEU A 129 -0.35 1.69 8.40
C LEU A 129 0.40 0.83 9.42
N ASP A 130 -0.31 -0.03 10.13
CA ASP A 130 0.29 -0.95 11.09
C ASP A 130 1.16 -2.01 10.39
N ALA A 131 0.71 -2.51 9.24
CA ALA A 131 1.47 -3.46 8.43
C ALA A 131 2.78 -2.85 7.90
N VAL A 132 2.74 -1.60 7.44
CA VAL A 132 3.96 -0.85 7.04
C VAL A 132 4.89 -0.67 8.23
N ASP A 133 4.36 -0.27 9.40
CA ASP A 133 5.14 -0.10 10.63
C ASP A 133 5.85 -1.39 11.07
N GLU A 134 5.19 -2.53 10.96
CA GLU A 134 5.76 -3.85 11.29
C GLU A 134 6.79 -4.29 10.23
N ALA A 135 6.50 -4.09 8.94
CA ALA A 135 7.40 -4.43 7.85
C ALA A 135 8.72 -3.62 7.93
N LEU A 136 8.65 -2.32 8.25
CA LEU A 136 9.84 -1.48 8.46
C LEU A 136 10.68 -1.89 9.68
N LYS A 137 10.11 -2.66 10.62
CA LYS A 137 10.83 -3.28 11.73
C LYS A 137 11.38 -4.68 11.38
N GLY A 138 11.21 -5.11 10.13
CA GLY A 138 11.63 -6.44 9.65
C GLY A 138 10.73 -7.58 10.12
N LYS A 139 9.47 -7.29 10.43
CA LYS A 139 8.48 -8.30 10.80
C LYS A 139 7.54 -8.57 9.63
N VAL A 140 7.32 -9.82 9.32
CA VAL A 140 6.33 -10.25 8.34
C VAL A 140 4.95 -10.25 8.97
N SER A 141 3.96 -9.67 8.29
CA SER A 141 2.59 -9.61 8.78
C SER A 141 1.56 -10.02 7.73
N HIS A 142 0.50 -10.71 8.19
CA HIS A 142 -0.60 -11.15 7.35
C HIS A 142 -1.92 -10.75 8.02
N VAL A 143 -2.67 -9.83 7.42
CA VAL A 143 -3.91 -9.33 8.00
C VAL A 143 -5.07 -9.57 7.03
N PHE A 144 -6.03 -10.37 7.50
CA PHE A 144 -7.24 -10.72 6.74
C PHE A 144 -8.46 -10.47 7.62
N THR A 145 -9.16 -9.38 7.32
CA THR A 145 -10.42 -9.03 7.98
C THR A 145 -11.59 -9.71 7.27
N PRO A 146 -12.66 -10.12 7.99
CA PRO A 146 -13.88 -10.61 7.36
C PRO A 146 -14.42 -9.64 6.31
N LEU A 147 -15.01 -10.17 5.23
CA LEU A 147 -15.54 -9.40 4.11
C LEU A 147 -16.90 -8.73 4.42
N GLU A 148 -17.20 -8.49 5.69
CA GLU A 148 -18.44 -7.86 6.15
C GLU A 148 -18.26 -6.36 6.31
N GLY A 149 -19.09 -5.57 5.62
CA GLY A 149 -19.09 -4.11 5.68
C GLY A 149 -18.02 -3.44 4.81
N ILE A 150 -18.02 -2.10 4.84
CA ILE A 150 -17.02 -1.27 4.17
C ILE A 150 -15.97 -0.86 5.21
N PRO A 151 -14.69 -1.15 5.02
CA PRO A 151 -13.65 -0.77 5.96
C PRO A 151 -13.55 0.74 6.07
N GLN A 152 -13.32 1.24 7.28
CA GLN A 152 -13.06 2.65 7.51
C GLN A 152 -11.55 2.88 7.50
N VAL A 153 -11.03 3.45 6.44
CA VAL A 153 -9.61 3.83 6.33
C VAL A 153 -9.41 5.22 6.92
N PRO A 154 -8.51 5.39 7.90
CA PRO A 154 -8.27 6.70 8.48
C PRO A 154 -7.61 7.66 7.48
N GLY A 155 -8.06 8.90 7.45
CA GLY A 155 -7.48 9.94 6.59
C GLY A 155 -8.43 10.44 5.52
N LYS A 156 -7.92 11.32 4.66
CA LYS A 156 -8.63 11.83 3.49
C LYS A 156 -8.21 11.03 2.27
N ARG A 157 -9.17 10.56 1.50
CA ARG A 157 -8.94 9.91 0.22
C ARG A 157 -8.17 10.86 -0.71
N MET A 158 -7.12 10.35 -1.34
CA MET A 158 -6.33 11.07 -2.33
C MET A 158 -6.85 10.73 -3.73
N ILE A 159 -7.64 11.64 -4.31
CA ILE A 159 -8.25 11.44 -5.63
C ILE A 159 -7.16 11.51 -6.72
N THR A 160 -7.10 10.50 -7.56
CA THR A 160 -6.13 10.38 -8.66
C THR A 160 -6.76 10.53 -10.05
N THR A 161 -8.08 10.62 -10.15
CA THR A 161 -8.86 10.66 -11.41
C THR A 161 -8.95 12.04 -12.05
N GLY A 162 -7.97 12.92 -11.93
CA GLY A 162 -7.87 14.18 -12.69
C GLY A 162 -8.97 15.23 -12.47
N GLY A 163 -9.90 15.04 -11.52
CA GLY A 163 -10.86 16.05 -11.06
C GLY A 163 -12.13 16.21 -11.89
N PHE A 164 -12.36 15.40 -12.93
CA PHE A 164 -13.59 15.45 -13.74
C PHE A 164 -14.67 14.48 -13.29
N TYR A 165 -14.28 13.40 -12.61
CA TYR A 165 -15.18 12.40 -12.03
C TYR A 165 -14.47 11.69 -10.87
N GLU A 166 -15.27 11.06 -10.02
CA GLU A 166 -14.79 10.23 -8.92
C GLU A 166 -15.63 8.96 -8.86
N TYR A 167 -15.00 7.86 -8.47
CA TYR A 167 -15.70 6.62 -8.16
C TYR A 167 -16.14 6.63 -6.69
N LEU A 168 -17.36 6.17 -6.43
CA LEU A 168 -17.88 5.93 -5.10
C LEU A 168 -18.12 4.43 -4.92
N LYS A 169 -17.45 3.83 -3.95
CA LYS A 169 -17.66 2.43 -3.57
C LYS A 169 -18.85 2.34 -2.63
N ILE A 170 -19.93 1.69 -3.07
CA ILE A 170 -21.17 1.57 -2.32
C ILE A 170 -21.36 0.18 -1.69
N ALA A 171 -20.61 -0.82 -2.13
CA ALA A 171 -20.62 -2.18 -1.59
C ALA A 171 -19.35 -2.96 -1.98
N GLU A 172 -19.02 -3.94 -1.16
CA GLU A 172 -18.19 -5.08 -1.57
C GLU A 172 -19.11 -6.16 -2.13
N GLY A 173 -18.85 -6.65 -3.33
CA GLY A 173 -19.64 -7.70 -3.99
C GLY A 173 -18.96 -9.06 -3.91
#